data_992c136b2dfa18b8141c67dc58625d2a
#
_entry.id   992c136b2dfa18b8141c67dc58625d2a
#
_cell.length_a   1.000
_cell.length_b   1.000
_cell.length_c   1.000
_cell.angle_alpha   90.00
_cell.angle_beta   90.00
_cell.angle_gamma   90.00
#
_symmetry.space_group_name_H-M   'P 1'
#
loop_
_entity.id
_entity.type
_entity.pdbx_description
1 polymer ?
#
loop_
_entity_poly.entity_id
_entity_poly.type
_entity_poly.pdbx_seq_one_letter_code
_entity_poly.pdbx_strand_id
1 'polypeptide(L)'
;MTIHSDFRSAAELVSAAHTVSVVGHLRPDADAIGSVTATVEALRQLGKDARGYIGQTDPMPSNLNSIPGSEEIIFTSVLPVSDLIIVVDCGSQERTGEFQESIIGARDRTIVVDHHATNPGFGRVNLISTEAESTTTILLDWFDVLGVQTTRTIAHGLYAGLLTDTGCFRWGRPVMHDMARRLMEHGLDIREISAELIDKTSLEDLQLVGRIMSRIEMHRAGPYRLAVLVADHATINGHSKAAVEGLIEMVRAVDGADFGAVFKEYEPGVFTVSLRSSHLSVGSLAVHLGGGGHVPAAGYTARGTELEALDTLIAAAVELGESLTTTHMANG
;
A
#
# COMPACT_ATOMS: atom_id res chain seq x y z
N MET A 1 18.26 -14.39 9.05
CA MET A 1 19.09 -14.26 7.82
C MET A 1 18.95 -12.81 7.40
N THR A 2 20.06 -12.12 7.17
CA THR A 2 20.02 -10.68 6.92
C THR A 2 19.60 -10.44 5.48
N ILE A 3 18.68 -9.51 5.23
CA ILE A 3 18.14 -9.12 3.90
C ILE A 3 19.23 -8.93 2.82
N HIS A 4 20.47 -8.58 3.23
CA HIS A 4 21.61 -8.44 2.33
C HIS A 4 22.07 -9.73 1.63
N SER A 5 21.87 -10.93 2.22
CA SER A 5 22.15 -12.20 1.53
C SER A 5 21.13 -12.44 0.42
N ASP A 6 19.89 -12.04 0.66
CA ASP A 6 18.78 -12.22 -0.26
C ASP A 6 18.88 -11.24 -1.43
N PHE A 7 19.42 -10.03 -1.22
CA PHE A 7 19.73 -9.07 -2.29
C PHE A 7 20.70 -9.63 -3.32
N ARG A 8 21.72 -10.40 -2.90
CA ARG A 8 22.66 -11.06 -3.83
C ARG A 8 21.98 -12.17 -4.62
N SER A 9 21.19 -13.00 -3.96
CA SER A 9 20.44 -14.06 -4.63
C SER A 9 19.46 -13.50 -5.66
N ALA A 10 18.80 -12.38 -5.34
CA ALA A 10 17.96 -11.66 -6.28
C ALA A 10 18.77 -11.07 -7.45
N ALA A 11 19.96 -10.50 -7.18
CA ALA A 11 20.85 -9.97 -8.22
C ALA A 11 21.32 -11.06 -9.20
N GLU A 12 21.57 -12.29 -8.73
CA GLU A 12 21.91 -13.43 -9.58
C GLU A 12 20.77 -13.78 -10.55
N LEU A 13 19.50 -13.79 -10.06
CA LEU A 13 18.34 -14.02 -10.91
C LEU A 13 18.16 -12.91 -11.94
N VAL A 14 18.33 -11.64 -11.55
CA VAL A 14 18.31 -10.50 -12.49
C VAL A 14 19.40 -10.63 -13.53
N SER A 15 20.64 -11.01 -13.13
CA SER A 15 21.76 -11.17 -14.07
C SER A 15 21.47 -12.21 -15.14
N ALA A 16 20.87 -13.34 -14.75
CA ALA A 16 20.56 -14.46 -15.64
C ALA A 16 19.38 -14.20 -16.60
N ALA A 17 18.46 -13.29 -16.26
CA ALA A 17 17.28 -12.98 -17.06
C ALA A 17 17.58 -12.01 -18.20
N HIS A 18 16.85 -12.11 -19.31
CA HIS A 18 16.81 -11.14 -20.40
C HIS A 18 15.51 -10.34 -20.39
N THR A 19 14.38 -11.04 -20.27
CA THR A 19 13.04 -10.46 -20.21
C THR A 19 12.51 -10.48 -18.78
N VAL A 20 11.97 -9.33 -18.29
CA VAL A 20 11.51 -9.20 -16.91
C VAL A 20 10.12 -8.55 -16.87
N SER A 21 9.17 -9.22 -16.20
CA SER A 21 7.87 -8.66 -15.87
C SER A 21 7.89 -8.13 -14.44
N VAL A 22 7.64 -6.83 -14.25
CA VAL A 22 7.51 -6.20 -12.93
C VAL A 22 6.02 -6.04 -12.62
N VAL A 23 5.56 -6.63 -11.52
CA VAL A 23 4.13 -6.71 -11.16
C VAL A 23 3.88 -5.99 -9.86
N GLY A 24 2.97 -5.01 -9.88
CA GLY A 24 2.42 -4.37 -8.68
C GLY A 24 1.05 -4.93 -8.29
N HIS A 25 0.52 -4.47 -7.15
CA HIS A 25 -0.75 -4.95 -6.62
C HIS A 25 -2.00 -4.36 -7.29
N LEU A 26 -3.14 -5.06 -7.14
CA LEU A 26 -4.48 -4.58 -7.51
C LEU A 26 -4.82 -3.27 -6.81
N ARG A 27 -5.52 -2.36 -7.54
CA ARG A 27 -5.85 -1.03 -7.04
C ARG A 27 -4.60 -0.33 -6.51
N PRO A 28 -3.62 -0.13 -7.39
CA PRO A 28 -2.30 0.34 -6.99
C PRO A 28 -2.37 1.73 -6.37
N ASP A 29 -1.49 1.97 -5.42
CA ASP A 29 -1.20 3.26 -4.83
C ASP A 29 0.16 3.80 -5.33
N ALA A 30 0.67 4.84 -4.68
CA ALA A 30 1.91 5.47 -5.13
C ALA A 30 3.15 4.62 -4.79
N ASP A 31 3.12 3.78 -3.74
CA ASP A 31 4.23 2.85 -3.47
C ASP A 31 4.29 1.75 -4.52
N ALA A 32 3.15 1.16 -4.88
CA ALA A 32 3.08 0.16 -5.95
C ALA A 32 3.55 0.71 -7.30
N ILE A 33 2.99 1.85 -7.76
CA ILE A 33 3.34 2.45 -9.05
C ILE A 33 4.80 2.94 -9.05
N GLY A 34 5.23 3.62 -7.99
CA GLY A 34 6.61 4.07 -7.83
C GLY A 34 7.59 2.90 -7.81
N SER A 35 7.26 1.81 -7.14
CA SER A 35 8.05 0.58 -7.11
C SER A 35 8.15 -0.07 -8.49
N VAL A 36 7.03 -0.18 -9.23
CA VAL A 36 7.01 -0.74 -10.59
C VAL A 36 7.86 0.10 -11.53
N THR A 37 7.62 1.43 -11.59
CA THR A 37 8.32 2.32 -12.55
C THR A 37 9.82 2.41 -12.26
N ALA A 38 10.20 2.56 -10.98
CA ALA A 38 11.60 2.60 -10.57
C ALA A 38 12.32 1.28 -10.89
N THR A 39 11.66 0.13 -10.65
CA THR A 39 12.26 -1.19 -10.95
C THR A 39 12.41 -1.41 -12.44
N VAL A 40 11.42 -1.04 -13.27
CA VAL A 40 11.52 -1.12 -14.73
C VAL A 40 12.68 -0.30 -15.26
N GLU A 41 12.81 0.96 -14.81
CA GLU A 41 13.91 1.84 -15.22
C GLU A 41 15.28 1.30 -14.77
N ALA A 42 15.38 0.80 -13.54
CA ALA A 42 16.58 0.19 -13.00
C ALA A 42 17.03 -1.04 -13.85
N LEU A 43 16.09 -1.90 -14.20
CA LEU A 43 16.35 -3.09 -15.02
C LEU A 43 16.78 -2.73 -16.46
N ARG A 44 16.18 -1.69 -17.04
CA ARG A 44 16.56 -1.17 -18.36
C ARG A 44 18.01 -0.65 -18.38
N GLN A 45 18.47 0.00 -17.31
CA GLN A 45 19.88 0.39 -17.16
C GLN A 45 20.82 -0.83 -17.15
N LEU A 46 20.35 -1.97 -16.63
CA LEU A 46 21.08 -3.24 -16.63
C LEU A 46 20.95 -4.02 -17.96
N GLY A 47 20.35 -3.40 -19.00
CA GLY A 47 20.19 -3.99 -20.32
C GLY A 47 19.08 -5.04 -20.43
N LYS A 48 18.10 -5.04 -19.51
CA LYS A 48 16.97 -5.98 -19.54
C LYS A 48 15.81 -5.41 -20.34
N ASP A 49 15.05 -6.27 -21.05
CA ASP A 49 13.73 -5.93 -21.59
C ASP A 49 12.70 -6.05 -20.45
N ALA A 50 12.49 -4.95 -19.73
CA ALA A 50 11.63 -4.88 -18.57
C ALA A 50 10.37 -4.07 -18.84
N ARG A 51 9.21 -4.58 -18.36
CA ARG A 51 7.91 -3.92 -18.45
C ARG A 51 7.11 -4.07 -17.16
N GLY A 52 6.33 -3.03 -16.83
CA GLY A 52 5.45 -3.00 -15.67
C GLY A 52 4.04 -3.51 -15.99
N TYR A 53 3.44 -4.25 -15.05
CA TYR A 53 2.12 -4.85 -15.21
C TYR A 53 1.29 -4.74 -13.93
N ILE A 54 -0.03 -4.53 -14.09
CA ILE A 54 -1.01 -4.66 -13.01
C ILE A 54 -2.10 -5.64 -13.47
N GLY A 55 -2.43 -6.63 -12.62
CA GLY A 55 -3.36 -7.73 -12.90
C GLY A 55 -4.84 -7.34 -12.79
N GLN A 56 -5.22 -6.23 -13.41
CA GLN A 56 -6.60 -5.72 -13.52
C GLN A 56 -6.80 -4.99 -14.84
N THR A 57 -8.06 -4.79 -15.24
CA THR A 57 -8.41 -4.00 -16.43
C THR A 57 -8.84 -2.58 -16.09
N ASP A 58 -9.26 -2.33 -14.85
CA ASP A 58 -9.60 -0.99 -14.39
C ASP A 58 -8.36 -0.09 -14.38
N PRO A 59 -8.47 1.18 -14.79
CA PRO A 59 -7.34 2.11 -14.76
C PRO A 59 -6.94 2.45 -13.32
N MET A 60 -5.70 2.89 -13.15
CA MET A 60 -5.23 3.44 -11.88
C MET A 60 -5.89 4.80 -11.57
N PRO A 61 -5.87 5.25 -10.30
CA PRO A 61 -6.23 6.61 -9.92
C PRO A 61 -5.42 7.65 -10.70
N SER A 62 -6.08 8.72 -11.14
CA SER A 62 -5.47 9.72 -12.06
C SER A 62 -4.30 10.50 -11.47
N ASN A 63 -4.24 10.66 -10.14
CA ASN A 63 -3.13 11.30 -9.45
C ASN A 63 -1.80 10.52 -9.62
N LEU A 64 -1.87 9.21 -9.82
CA LEU A 64 -0.68 8.36 -10.03
C LEU A 64 -0.05 8.55 -11.41
N ASN A 65 -0.78 9.18 -12.37
CA ASN A 65 -0.24 9.54 -13.67
C ASN A 65 0.90 10.58 -13.58
N SER A 66 1.08 11.22 -12.43
CA SER A 66 2.20 12.14 -12.18
C SER A 66 3.53 11.42 -11.94
N ILE A 67 3.51 10.13 -11.66
CA ILE A 67 4.73 9.32 -11.48
C ILE A 67 5.31 8.99 -12.85
N PRO A 68 6.54 9.42 -13.16
CA PRO A 68 7.15 9.18 -14.48
C PRO A 68 7.25 7.68 -14.80
N GLY A 69 6.87 7.30 -16.03
CA GLY A 69 6.82 5.91 -16.50
C GLY A 69 5.53 5.17 -16.14
N SER A 70 4.62 5.79 -15.39
CA SER A 70 3.32 5.18 -15.05
C SER A 70 2.46 4.94 -16.30
N GLU A 71 2.59 5.77 -17.33
CA GLU A 71 1.90 5.65 -18.61
C GLU A 71 2.33 4.40 -19.42
N GLU A 72 3.48 3.82 -19.11
CA GLU A 72 3.98 2.60 -19.75
C GLU A 72 3.49 1.32 -19.05
N ILE A 73 2.87 1.42 -17.88
CA ILE A 73 2.35 0.26 -17.13
C ILE A 73 1.16 -0.34 -17.85
N ILE A 74 1.19 -1.64 -18.04
CA ILE A 74 0.16 -2.39 -18.78
C ILE A 74 -0.86 -2.97 -17.79
N PHE A 75 -2.09 -2.49 -17.88
CA PHE A 75 -3.24 -3.01 -17.13
C PHE A 75 -3.91 -4.11 -17.97
N THR A 76 -3.85 -5.35 -17.51
CA THR A 76 -4.31 -6.52 -18.28
C THR A 76 -4.67 -7.70 -17.38
N SER A 77 -5.46 -8.63 -17.89
CA SER A 77 -5.76 -9.91 -17.24
C SER A 77 -4.77 -11.03 -17.55
N VAL A 78 -3.81 -10.81 -18.45
CA VAL A 78 -2.86 -11.83 -18.89
C VAL A 78 -1.43 -11.38 -18.66
N LEU A 79 -0.68 -12.08 -17.81
CA LEU A 79 0.74 -11.84 -17.60
C LEU A 79 1.55 -12.53 -18.72
N PRO A 80 2.33 -11.79 -19.52
CA PRO A 80 3.20 -12.38 -20.52
C PRO A 80 4.27 -13.30 -19.90
N VAL A 81 4.70 -14.29 -20.66
CA VAL A 81 5.80 -15.16 -20.23
C VAL A 81 7.12 -14.36 -20.32
N SER A 82 7.88 -14.35 -19.22
CA SER A 82 9.19 -13.69 -19.12
C SER A 82 10.18 -14.62 -18.42
N ASP A 83 11.49 -14.35 -18.54
CA ASP A 83 12.53 -15.12 -17.86
C ASP A 83 12.47 -14.95 -16.34
N LEU A 84 12.05 -13.75 -15.88
CA LEU A 84 11.95 -13.39 -14.48
C LEU A 84 10.67 -12.58 -14.22
N ILE A 85 10.03 -12.83 -13.10
CA ILE A 85 8.95 -12.01 -12.57
C ILE A 85 9.46 -11.34 -11.29
N ILE A 86 9.26 -10.02 -11.16
CA ILE A 86 9.52 -9.28 -9.92
C ILE A 86 8.20 -8.72 -9.45
N VAL A 87 7.71 -9.23 -8.32
CA VAL A 87 6.48 -8.75 -7.69
C VAL A 87 6.88 -7.73 -6.63
N VAL A 88 6.33 -6.53 -6.72
CA VAL A 88 6.61 -5.42 -5.81
C VAL A 88 5.34 -4.99 -5.08
N ASP A 89 5.45 -4.74 -3.80
CA ASP A 89 4.39 -4.17 -2.95
C ASP A 89 3.09 -4.99 -2.92
N CYS A 90 3.22 -6.30 -2.89
CA CYS A 90 2.09 -7.23 -2.82
C CYS A 90 2.13 -8.04 -1.53
N GLY A 91 1.38 -7.64 -0.53
CA GLY A 91 1.30 -8.30 0.78
C GLY A 91 0.82 -9.76 0.74
N SER A 92 0.29 -10.22 -0.39
CA SER A 92 -0.06 -11.62 -0.64
C SER A 92 -0.19 -11.91 -2.14
N GLN A 93 -0.26 -13.19 -2.51
CA GLN A 93 -0.43 -13.62 -3.91
C GLN A 93 -1.73 -13.12 -4.52
N GLU A 94 -2.81 -13.09 -3.75
CA GLU A 94 -4.15 -12.65 -4.18
C GLU A 94 -4.13 -11.18 -4.60
N ARG A 95 -3.22 -10.38 -4.02
CA ARG A 95 -3.06 -8.97 -4.39
C ARG A 95 -2.49 -8.78 -5.79
N THR A 96 -1.91 -9.81 -6.42
CA THR A 96 -1.47 -9.77 -7.82
C THR A 96 -2.61 -9.89 -8.83
N GLY A 97 -3.84 -10.13 -8.37
CA GLY A 97 -5.06 -10.17 -9.17
C GLY A 97 -5.11 -11.29 -10.18
N GLU A 98 -5.46 -10.96 -11.42
CA GLU A 98 -5.60 -11.93 -12.51
C GLU A 98 -4.27 -12.69 -12.82
N PHE A 99 -3.15 -12.24 -12.27
CA PHE A 99 -1.85 -12.89 -12.45
C PHE A 99 -1.54 -13.97 -11.41
N GLN A 100 -2.38 -14.14 -10.38
CA GLN A 100 -2.13 -15.03 -9.25
C GLN A 100 -1.69 -16.43 -9.69
N GLU A 101 -2.47 -17.11 -10.52
CA GLU A 101 -2.16 -18.46 -10.99
C GLU A 101 -0.85 -18.51 -11.80
N SER A 102 -0.60 -17.50 -12.64
CA SER A 102 0.63 -17.40 -13.43
C SER A 102 1.87 -17.26 -12.55
N ILE A 103 1.77 -16.48 -11.46
CA ILE A 103 2.86 -16.25 -10.49
C ILE A 103 3.09 -17.51 -9.64
N ILE A 104 2.02 -18.18 -9.18
CA ILE A 104 2.12 -19.46 -8.48
C ILE A 104 2.88 -20.48 -9.33
N GLY A 105 2.50 -20.62 -10.62
CA GLY A 105 3.16 -21.52 -11.55
C GLY A 105 4.59 -21.14 -11.92
N ALA A 106 4.99 -19.90 -11.66
CA ALA A 106 6.30 -19.35 -11.99
C ALA A 106 7.19 -19.08 -10.75
N ARG A 107 6.87 -19.65 -9.60
CA ARG A 107 7.56 -19.39 -8.33
C ARG A 107 9.09 -19.47 -8.42
N ASP A 108 9.61 -20.44 -9.17
CA ASP A 108 11.07 -20.69 -9.29
C ASP A 108 11.82 -19.56 -10.02
N ARG A 109 11.10 -18.67 -10.68
CA ARG A 109 11.61 -17.47 -11.36
C ARG A 109 10.89 -16.19 -10.89
N THR A 110 10.46 -16.16 -9.63
CA THR A 110 9.78 -15.00 -9.04
C THR A 110 10.60 -14.45 -7.88
N ILE A 111 10.84 -13.15 -7.89
CA ILE A 111 11.34 -12.35 -6.76
C ILE A 111 10.14 -11.59 -6.19
N VAL A 112 10.01 -11.55 -4.87
CA VAL A 112 9.03 -10.70 -4.18
C VAL A 112 9.79 -9.65 -3.39
N VAL A 113 9.43 -8.38 -3.56
CA VAL A 113 9.94 -7.24 -2.78
C VAL A 113 8.77 -6.57 -2.10
N ASP A 114 8.73 -6.57 -0.76
CA ASP A 114 7.56 -6.12 -0.03
C ASP A 114 7.88 -5.71 1.42
N HIS A 115 7.07 -4.82 1.98
CA HIS A 115 7.20 -4.38 3.38
C HIS A 115 6.02 -4.83 4.27
N HIS A 116 5.00 -5.46 3.71
CA HIS A 116 3.81 -5.89 4.46
C HIS A 116 4.12 -7.02 5.45
N ALA A 117 3.72 -6.84 6.72
CA ALA A 117 3.90 -7.85 7.77
C ALA A 117 3.12 -9.16 7.52
N THR A 118 2.10 -9.11 6.68
CA THR A 118 1.26 -10.26 6.33
C THR A 118 1.81 -11.09 5.18
N ASN A 119 2.90 -10.65 4.52
CA ASN A 119 3.46 -11.37 3.39
C ASN A 119 4.18 -12.66 3.84
N PRO A 120 3.72 -13.85 3.42
CA PRO A 120 4.32 -15.12 3.82
C PRO A 120 5.61 -15.47 3.04
N GLY A 121 5.94 -14.70 1.98
CA GLY A 121 6.98 -15.03 1.01
C GLY A 121 6.54 -16.10 0.01
N PHE A 122 6.21 -15.69 -1.21
CA PHE A 122 5.70 -16.61 -2.25
C PHE A 122 6.60 -16.69 -3.49
N GLY A 123 7.71 -16.00 -3.53
CA GLY A 123 8.73 -16.09 -4.57
C GLY A 123 9.79 -17.14 -4.28
N ARG A 124 10.69 -17.33 -5.24
CA ARG A 124 11.96 -18.05 -5.05
C ARG A 124 12.89 -17.28 -4.11
N VAL A 125 12.96 -15.96 -4.32
CA VAL A 125 13.67 -15.02 -3.44
C VAL A 125 12.66 -14.00 -2.93
N ASN A 126 12.71 -13.69 -1.63
CA ASN A 126 11.77 -12.80 -0.99
C ASN A 126 12.56 -11.72 -0.22
N LEU A 127 12.50 -10.50 -0.73
CA LEU A 127 13.12 -9.32 -0.13
C LEU A 127 12.04 -8.62 0.72
N ILE A 128 11.73 -9.22 1.86
CA ILE A 128 10.67 -8.73 2.75
C ILE A 128 11.28 -8.09 3.98
N SER A 129 10.90 -6.84 4.25
CA SER A 129 11.32 -6.08 5.43
C SER A 129 10.13 -5.36 6.05
N THR A 130 9.58 -5.94 7.11
CA THR A 130 8.42 -5.38 7.83
C THR A 130 8.72 -4.11 8.62
N GLU A 131 10.00 -3.75 8.74
CA GLU A 131 10.45 -2.50 9.35
C GLU A 131 10.67 -1.38 8.33
N ALA A 132 10.68 -1.71 7.03
CA ALA A 132 10.78 -0.70 5.98
C ALA A 132 9.53 0.16 5.93
N GLU A 133 9.69 1.44 5.67
CA GLU A 133 8.60 2.41 5.63
C GLU A 133 7.69 2.18 4.41
N SER A 134 8.26 1.65 3.33
CA SER A 134 7.61 1.37 2.04
C SER A 134 8.40 0.32 1.28
N THR A 135 7.83 -0.26 0.25
CA THR A 135 8.55 -1.15 -0.67
C THR A 135 9.63 -0.38 -1.43
N THR A 136 9.39 0.89 -1.75
CA THR A 136 10.38 1.77 -2.40
C THR A 136 11.65 1.96 -1.58
N THR A 137 11.60 1.89 -0.25
CA THR A 137 12.80 1.96 0.58
C THR A 137 13.67 0.71 0.45
N ILE A 138 13.07 -0.48 0.35
CA ILE A 138 13.79 -1.74 0.11
C ILE A 138 14.43 -1.73 -1.28
N LEU A 139 13.71 -1.23 -2.28
CA LEU A 139 14.20 -1.11 -3.65
C LEU A 139 15.41 -0.19 -3.76
N LEU A 140 15.43 0.94 -3.03
CA LEU A 140 16.59 1.84 -3.03
C LEU A 140 17.87 1.13 -2.58
N ASP A 141 17.78 0.37 -1.48
CA ASP A 141 18.91 -0.41 -0.96
C ASP A 141 19.32 -1.53 -1.92
N TRP A 142 18.34 -2.20 -2.55
CA TRP A 142 18.63 -3.24 -3.53
C TRP A 142 19.26 -2.69 -4.81
N PHE A 143 18.83 -1.53 -5.29
CA PHE A 143 19.41 -0.87 -6.46
C PHE A 143 20.88 -0.48 -6.24
N ASP A 144 21.25 -0.11 -5.01
CA ASP A 144 22.66 0.10 -4.66
C ASP A 144 23.48 -1.19 -4.82
N VAL A 145 22.94 -2.34 -4.39
CA VAL A 145 23.59 -3.65 -4.55
C VAL A 145 23.69 -4.05 -6.03
N LEU A 146 22.70 -3.70 -6.85
CA LEU A 146 22.68 -3.94 -8.30
C LEU A 146 23.63 -3.00 -9.07
N GLY A 147 24.16 -1.94 -8.44
CA GLY A 147 24.99 -0.92 -9.08
C GLY A 147 24.21 0.01 -10.02
N VAL A 148 22.88 0.13 -9.80
CA VAL A 148 21.99 1.00 -10.58
C VAL A 148 22.27 2.46 -10.20
N GLN A 149 22.32 3.33 -11.22
CA GLN A 149 22.41 4.77 -11.00
C GLN A 149 21.01 5.34 -10.74
N THR A 150 20.80 5.95 -9.58
CA THR A 150 19.53 6.63 -9.29
C THR A 150 19.37 7.82 -10.24
N THR A 151 18.46 7.70 -11.22
CA THR A 151 18.06 8.80 -12.10
C THR A 151 16.97 9.63 -11.44
N ARG A 152 16.62 10.79 -12.02
CA ARG A 152 15.47 11.58 -11.56
C ARG A 152 14.16 10.79 -11.62
N THR A 153 13.98 9.95 -12.64
CA THR A 153 12.81 9.07 -12.80
C THR A 153 12.73 8.05 -11.67
N ILE A 154 13.83 7.32 -11.41
CA ILE A 154 13.91 6.37 -10.29
C ILE A 154 13.65 7.10 -8.97
N ALA A 155 14.34 8.22 -8.73
CA ALA A 155 14.20 9.00 -7.51
C ALA A 155 12.76 9.47 -7.28
N HIS A 156 12.05 9.89 -8.35
CA HIS A 156 10.65 10.32 -8.25
C HIS A 156 9.73 9.16 -7.81
N GLY A 157 9.83 8.00 -8.48
CA GLY A 157 9.02 6.82 -8.12
C GLY A 157 9.27 6.38 -6.68
N LEU A 158 10.54 6.28 -6.27
CA LEU A 158 10.92 5.90 -4.90
C LEU A 158 10.46 6.94 -3.86
N TYR A 159 10.54 8.24 -4.19
CA TYR A 159 10.06 9.30 -3.29
C TYR A 159 8.54 9.29 -3.16
N ALA A 160 7.82 9.02 -4.24
CA ALA A 160 6.35 8.96 -4.23
C ALA A 160 5.85 7.89 -3.25
N GLY A 161 6.40 6.68 -3.29
CA GLY A 161 6.05 5.61 -2.34
C GLY A 161 6.43 5.97 -0.90
N LEU A 162 7.65 6.43 -0.67
CA LEU A 162 8.09 6.84 0.66
C LEU A 162 7.19 7.95 1.25
N LEU A 163 6.81 8.96 0.44
CA LEU A 163 5.96 10.07 0.86
C LEU A 163 4.58 9.59 1.31
N THR A 164 3.94 8.73 0.52
CA THR A 164 2.56 8.29 0.78
C THR A 164 2.49 7.32 1.94
N ASP A 165 3.37 6.33 2.01
CA ASP A 165 3.36 5.28 3.03
C ASP A 165 3.79 5.77 4.42
N THR A 166 4.52 6.86 4.48
CA THR A 166 4.83 7.54 5.74
C THR A 166 3.79 8.59 6.13
N GLY A 167 2.71 8.71 5.35
CA GLY A 167 1.69 9.74 5.53
C GLY A 167 2.28 11.15 5.53
N CYS A 168 3.12 11.46 4.55
CA CYS A 168 3.88 12.70 4.47
C CYS A 168 4.87 12.86 5.63
N PHE A 169 5.65 11.80 5.92
CA PHE A 169 6.68 11.77 6.99
C PHE A 169 6.15 11.94 8.41
N ARG A 170 4.87 11.60 8.66
CA ARG A 170 4.27 11.67 10.00
C ARG A 170 4.58 10.43 10.85
N TRP A 171 4.94 9.31 10.22
CA TRP A 171 5.35 8.07 10.88
C TRP A 171 6.45 7.37 10.09
N GLY A 172 7.18 6.50 10.75
CA GLY A 172 8.35 5.80 10.22
C GLY A 172 9.58 6.02 11.07
N ARG A 173 10.67 5.36 10.72
CA ARG A 173 11.95 5.47 11.43
C ARG A 173 12.72 6.72 10.96
N PRO A 174 13.62 7.28 11.79
CA PRO A 174 14.40 8.47 11.42
C PRO A 174 15.15 8.34 10.08
N VAL A 175 15.56 7.12 9.70
CA VAL A 175 16.27 6.84 8.43
C VAL A 175 15.48 7.28 7.19
N MET A 176 14.14 7.33 7.26
CA MET A 176 13.29 7.77 6.14
C MET A 176 13.66 9.20 5.66
N HIS A 177 14.07 10.08 6.58
CA HIS A 177 14.48 11.44 6.22
C HIS A 177 15.81 11.47 5.47
N ASP A 178 16.75 10.56 5.80
CA ASP A 178 18.01 10.43 5.06
C ASP A 178 17.75 9.88 3.65
N MET A 179 16.84 8.92 3.51
CA MET A 179 16.41 8.40 2.23
C MET A 179 15.73 9.48 1.39
N ALA A 180 14.79 10.22 1.98
CA ALA A 180 14.15 11.34 1.30
C ALA A 180 15.17 12.39 0.83
N ARG A 181 16.11 12.79 1.70
CA ARG A 181 17.20 13.71 1.34
C ARG A 181 18.00 13.19 0.14
N ARG A 182 18.40 11.93 0.17
CA ARG A 182 19.15 11.27 -0.90
C ARG A 182 18.40 11.33 -2.24
N LEU A 183 17.08 11.02 -2.22
CA LEU A 183 16.25 11.06 -3.43
C LEU A 183 16.06 12.50 -3.95
N MET A 184 15.88 13.48 -3.05
CA MET A 184 15.72 14.89 -3.41
C MET A 184 16.96 15.48 -4.09
N GLU A 185 18.17 14.97 -3.84
CA GLU A 185 19.43 15.40 -4.49
C GLU A 185 19.40 15.17 -6.02
N HIS A 186 18.47 14.35 -6.53
CA HIS A 186 18.26 14.13 -7.97
C HIS A 186 17.35 15.18 -8.64
N GLY A 187 17.14 16.32 -7.99
CA GLY A 187 16.42 17.48 -8.56
C GLY A 187 14.91 17.29 -8.63
N LEU A 188 14.32 16.62 -7.63
CA LEU A 188 12.88 16.48 -7.50
C LEU A 188 12.24 17.81 -7.13
N ASP A 189 11.09 18.13 -7.75
CA ASP A 189 10.20 19.18 -7.28
C ASP A 189 9.21 18.58 -6.26
N ILE A 190 9.57 18.66 -5.00
CA ILE A 190 8.78 18.07 -3.90
C ILE A 190 7.40 18.71 -3.79
N ARG A 191 7.30 20.00 -4.09
CA ARG A 191 6.04 20.72 -4.04
C ARG A 191 5.09 20.20 -5.13
N GLU A 192 5.60 19.99 -6.34
CA GLU A 192 4.82 19.42 -7.45
C GLU A 192 4.39 17.99 -7.12
N ILE A 193 5.31 17.13 -6.65
CA ILE A 193 5.01 15.74 -6.28
C ILE A 193 3.92 15.69 -5.20
N SER A 194 4.04 16.49 -4.15
CA SER A 194 3.03 16.52 -3.08
C SER A 194 1.69 17.04 -3.57
N ALA A 195 1.68 18.10 -4.39
CA ALA A 195 0.45 18.65 -4.95
C ALA A 195 -0.29 17.63 -5.82
N GLU A 196 0.43 16.89 -6.66
CA GLU A 196 -0.18 15.90 -7.55
C GLU A 196 -0.66 14.64 -6.82
N LEU A 197 0.10 14.15 -5.85
CA LEU A 197 -0.23 12.90 -5.17
C LEU A 197 -1.20 13.07 -3.99
N ILE A 198 -1.13 14.21 -3.29
CA ILE A 198 -1.83 14.40 -2.01
C ILE A 198 -2.92 15.47 -2.08
N ASP A 199 -2.63 16.63 -2.74
CA ASP A 199 -3.47 17.84 -2.61
C ASP A 199 -4.49 17.99 -3.77
N LYS A 200 -4.41 17.17 -4.82
CA LYS A 200 -5.26 17.30 -6.01
C LYS A 200 -6.64 16.69 -5.76
N THR A 201 -7.56 17.52 -5.32
CA THR A 201 -8.94 17.11 -5.02
C THR A 201 -9.93 18.03 -5.76
N SER A 202 -10.96 17.46 -6.40
CA SER A 202 -12.01 18.24 -7.06
C SER A 202 -12.93 18.94 -6.06
N LEU A 203 -13.63 19.99 -6.51
CA LEU A 203 -14.64 20.66 -5.67
C LEU A 203 -15.76 19.69 -5.27
N GLU A 204 -16.20 18.85 -6.22
CA GLU A 204 -17.21 17.82 -5.98
C GLU A 204 -16.76 16.81 -4.92
N ASP A 205 -15.51 16.36 -4.98
CA ASP A 205 -14.94 15.43 -4.00
C ASP A 205 -14.82 16.08 -2.62
N LEU A 206 -14.38 17.34 -2.52
CA LEU A 206 -14.35 18.07 -1.26
C LEU A 206 -15.75 18.24 -0.65
N GLN A 207 -16.76 18.52 -1.49
CA GLN A 207 -18.15 18.61 -1.03
C GLN A 207 -18.68 17.25 -0.58
N LEU A 208 -18.32 16.16 -1.29
CA LEU A 208 -18.64 14.78 -0.89
C LEU A 208 -18.03 14.47 0.47
N VAL A 209 -16.72 14.69 0.62
CA VAL A 209 -16.01 14.49 1.90
C VAL A 209 -16.68 15.27 3.03
N GLY A 210 -17.01 16.54 2.81
CA GLY A 210 -17.72 17.37 3.81
C GLY A 210 -19.08 16.81 4.22
N ARG A 211 -19.87 16.31 3.28
CA ARG A 211 -21.17 15.66 3.57
C ARG A 211 -20.99 14.38 4.41
N ILE A 212 -20.03 13.54 4.04
CA ILE A 212 -19.78 12.28 4.76
C ILE A 212 -19.23 12.60 6.15
N MET A 213 -18.22 13.46 6.27
CA MET A 213 -17.59 13.83 7.54
C MET A 213 -18.55 14.44 8.56
N SER A 214 -19.62 15.10 8.11
CA SER A 214 -20.65 15.64 9.02
C SER A 214 -21.41 14.57 9.80
N ARG A 215 -21.26 13.27 9.45
CA ARG A 215 -21.93 12.12 10.06
C ARG A 215 -21.01 11.29 10.95
N ILE A 216 -19.83 11.81 11.29
CA ILE A 216 -18.89 11.07 12.14
C ILE A 216 -19.49 10.86 13.54
N GLU A 217 -19.37 9.65 14.06
CA GLU A 217 -19.92 9.26 15.35
C GLU A 217 -18.87 8.61 16.25
N MET A 218 -19.08 8.74 17.57
CA MET A 218 -18.24 8.08 18.57
C MET A 218 -19.01 6.93 19.20
N HIS A 219 -18.42 5.72 19.14
CA HIS A 219 -18.98 4.52 19.76
C HIS A 219 -18.05 3.98 20.86
N ARG A 220 -18.58 3.08 21.68
CA ARG A 220 -17.81 2.31 22.66
C ARG A 220 -17.69 0.85 22.22
N ALA A 221 -16.45 0.32 22.26
CA ALA A 221 -16.15 -1.07 22.02
C ALA A 221 -15.38 -1.63 23.23
N GLY A 222 -16.11 -2.01 24.26
CA GLY A 222 -15.55 -2.38 25.58
C GLY A 222 -14.81 -1.22 26.23
N PRO A 223 -13.48 -1.35 26.49
CA PRO A 223 -12.70 -0.26 27.06
C PRO A 223 -12.39 0.85 26.06
N TYR A 224 -12.53 0.58 24.75
CA TYR A 224 -12.09 1.46 23.68
C TYR A 224 -13.17 2.43 23.21
N ARG A 225 -12.72 3.59 22.72
CA ARG A 225 -13.53 4.60 22.04
C ARG A 225 -13.22 4.54 20.56
N LEU A 226 -14.24 4.32 19.74
CA LEU A 226 -14.16 4.13 18.30
C LEU A 226 -14.82 5.31 17.59
N ALA A 227 -14.05 6.02 16.75
CA ALA A 227 -14.61 6.97 15.81
C ALA A 227 -15.05 6.23 14.54
N VAL A 228 -16.31 6.36 14.18
CA VAL A 228 -16.94 5.68 13.03
C VAL A 228 -17.40 6.69 12.00
N LEU A 229 -17.17 6.36 10.75
CA LEU A 229 -17.69 7.07 9.61
C LEU A 229 -18.23 6.07 8.59
N VAL A 230 -19.47 6.30 8.14
CA VAL A 230 -20.09 5.47 7.10
C VAL A 230 -20.29 6.29 5.84
N ALA A 231 -19.72 5.79 4.76
CA ALA A 231 -19.89 6.31 3.40
C ALA A 231 -20.81 5.34 2.66
N ASP A 232 -22.13 5.56 2.81
CA ASP A 232 -23.17 4.71 2.25
C ASP A 232 -23.21 4.76 0.73
N HIS A 233 -23.69 3.68 0.09
CA HIS A 233 -23.74 3.53 -1.37
C HIS A 233 -24.44 4.69 -2.06
N ALA A 234 -25.54 5.15 -1.52
CA ALA A 234 -26.32 6.24 -2.13
C ALA A 234 -25.55 7.56 -2.16
N THR A 235 -24.66 7.78 -1.17
CA THR A 235 -23.84 8.98 -1.07
C THR A 235 -22.61 8.91 -1.96
N ILE A 236 -21.94 7.73 -2.10
CA ILE A 236 -20.65 7.62 -2.82
C ILE A 236 -20.76 7.12 -4.26
N ASN A 237 -21.91 6.57 -4.65
CA ASN A 237 -22.12 6.05 -5.99
C ASN A 237 -21.96 7.16 -7.05
N GLY A 238 -21.13 6.90 -8.06
CA GLY A 238 -20.82 7.87 -9.12
C GLY A 238 -19.75 8.90 -8.77
N HIS A 239 -19.19 8.87 -7.55
CA HIS A 239 -18.09 9.72 -7.11
C HIS A 239 -16.72 9.02 -7.17
N SER A 240 -15.65 9.80 -7.06
CA SER A 240 -14.27 9.30 -7.03
C SER A 240 -14.03 8.39 -5.80
N LYS A 241 -13.53 7.18 -6.05
CA LYS A 241 -13.10 6.29 -4.96
C LYS A 241 -11.95 6.89 -4.15
N ALA A 242 -11.04 7.64 -4.80
CA ALA A 242 -9.91 8.25 -4.14
C ALA A 242 -10.31 9.23 -3.03
N ALA A 243 -11.37 10.03 -3.24
CA ALA A 243 -11.90 10.93 -2.23
C ALA A 243 -12.42 10.20 -0.99
N VAL A 244 -13.05 9.03 -1.20
CA VAL A 244 -13.60 8.20 -0.11
C VAL A 244 -12.49 7.45 0.63
N GLU A 245 -11.43 7.03 -0.06
CA GLU A 245 -10.30 6.32 0.58
C GLU A 245 -9.53 7.22 1.56
N GLY A 246 -9.42 8.52 1.30
CA GLY A 246 -8.77 9.49 2.20
C GLY A 246 -9.47 9.75 3.53
N LEU A 247 -10.76 9.40 3.65
CA LEU A 247 -11.57 9.68 4.86
C LEU A 247 -11.00 9.08 6.14
N ILE A 248 -10.33 7.93 6.06
CA ILE A 248 -9.80 7.23 7.23
C ILE A 248 -8.71 8.03 7.94
N GLU A 249 -7.94 8.85 7.23
CA GLU A 249 -6.91 9.67 7.84
C GLU A 249 -7.50 10.80 8.69
N MET A 250 -8.68 11.30 8.31
CA MET A 250 -9.42 12.29 9.10
C MET A 250 -10.04 11.65 10.34
N VAL A 251 -10.63 10.46 10.19
CA VAL A 251 -11.26 9.72 11.30
C VAL A 251 -10.22 9.31 12.35
N ARG A 252 -9.02 8.90 11.90
CA ARG A 252 -7.89 8.60 12.78
C ARG A 252 -7.50 9.78 13.68
N ALA A 253 -7.67 11.01 13.21
CA ALA A 253 -7.27 12.22 13.92
C ALA A 253 -8.28 12.70 14.97
N VAL A 254 -9.38 11.99 15.18
CA VAL A 254 -10.41 12.39 16.16
C VAL A 254 -9.86 12.27 17.57
N ASP A 255 -9.84 13.39 18.27
CA ASP A 255 -9.38 13.44 19.67
C ASP A 255 -10.22 12.54 20.57
N GLY A 256 -9.54 11.79 21.39
CA GLY A 256 -10.17 10.86 22.35
C GLY A 256 -10.72 9.59 21.72
N ALA A 257 -10.47 9.29 20.44
CA ALA A 257 -10.69 7.97 19.87
C ALA A 257 -9.43 7.10 20.04
N ASP A 258 -9.61 5.84 20.43
CA ASP A 258 -8.51 4.86 20.49
C ASP A 258 -8.21 4.28 19.11
N PHE A 259 -9.23 4.14 18.26
CA PHE A 259 -9.10 3.80 16.86
C PHE A 259 -10.25 4.36 16.02
N GLY A 260 -10.04 4.45 14.72
CA GLY A 260 -11.02 4.91 13.75
C GLY A 260 -11.39 3.83 12.74
N ALA A 261 -12.64 3.82 12.29
CA ALA A 261 -13.16 2.96 11.24
C ALA A 261 -13.95 3.76 10.20
N VAL A 262 -13.68 3.48 8.92
CA VAL A 262 -14.48 4.00 7.80
C VAL A 262 -15.08 2.82 7.04
N PHE A 263 -16.41 2.76 7.01
CA PHE A 263 -17.19 1.80 6.25
C PHE A 263 -17.55 2.41 4.90
N LYS A 264 -17.08 1.81 3.81
CA LYS A 264 -17.27 2.28 2.44
C LYS A 264 -18.13 1.28 1.68
N GLU A 265 -19.37 1.63 1.39
CA GLU A 265 -20.35 0.77 0.73
C GLU A 265 -20.29 0.97 -0.78
N TYR A 266 -19.30 0.39 -1.46
CA TYR A 266 -19.19 0.46 -2.92
C TYR A 266 -20.27 -0.35 -3.65
N GLU A 267 -20.76 -1.41 -3.04
CA GLU A 267 -21.88 -2.22 -3.49
C GLU A 267 -22.90 -2.35 -2.34
N PRO A 268 -24.20 -2.33 -2.63
CA PRO A 268 -25.22 -2.42 -1.58
C PRO A 268 -25.01 -3.65 -0.68
N GLY A 269 -24.92 -3.41 0.62
CA GLY A 269 -24.70 -4.45 1.64
C GLY A 269 -23.28 -5.04 1.67
N VAL A 270 -22.30 -4.43 0.98
CA VAL A 270 -20.89 -4.83 1.02
C VAL A 270 -20.01 -3.63 1.36
N PHE A 271 -19.39 -3.68 2.54
CA PHE A 271 -18.55 -2.61 3.05
C PHE A 271 -17.06 -2.98 2.96
N THR A 272 -16.28 -2.15 2.31
CA THR A 272 -14.83 -2.15 2.51
C THR A 272 -14.54 -1.31 3.74
N VAL A 273 -14.03 -1.94 4.80
CA VAL A 273 -13.77 -1.27 6.07
C VAL A 273 -12.29 -0.99 6.22
N SER A 274 -11.94 0.28 6.41
CA SER A 274 -10.59 0.72 6.75
C SER A 274 -10.49 1.02 8.23
N LEU A 275 -9.40 0.57 8.87
CA LEU A 275 -9.11 0.75 10.28
C LEU A 275 -7.79 1.49 10.46
N ARG A 276 -7.74 2.43 11.41
CA ARG A 276 -6.50 3.13 11.81
C ARG A 276 -6.43 3.30 13.31
N SER A 277 -5.25 3.14 13.87
CA SER A 277 -4.96 3.48 15.26
C SER A 277 -3.50 3.89 15.43
N SER A 278 -3.23 4.74 16.41
CA SER A 278 -1.86 5.08 16.84
C SER A 278 -1.38 4.21 18.01
N HIS A 279 -2.29 3.45 18.65
CA HIS A 279 -2.01 2.77 19.92
C HIS A 279 -2.44 1.31 19.95
N LEU A 280 -3.33 0.89 19.06
CA LEU A 280 -3.87 -0.46 19.04
C LEU A 280 -3.45 -1.22 17.78
N SER A 281 -3.37 -2.54 17.88
CA SER A 281 -3.16 -3.41 16.73
C SER A 281 -4.46 -3.60 15.95
N VAL A 282 -4.77 -2.65 15.06
CA VAL A 282 -5.93 -2.82 14.15
C VAL A 282 -5.66 -3.91 13.11
N GLY A 283 -4.39 -4.28 12.87
CA GLY A 283 -4.02 -5.46 12.07
C GLY A 283 -4.59 -6.75 12.65
N SER A 284 -4.43 -6.97 13.96
CA SER A 284 -4.99 -8.15 14.65
C SER A 284 -6.52 -8.16 14.58
N LEU A 285 -7.15 -6.99 14.72
CA LEU A 285 -8.61 -6.85 14.60
C LEU A 285 -9.09 -7.18 13.19
N ALA A 286 -8.41 -6.66 12.17
CA ALA A 286 -8.75 -6.96 10.78
C ALA A 286 -8.58 -8.45 10.45
N VAL A 287 -7.49 -9.09 10.89
CA VAL A 287 -7.27 -10.53 10.72
C VAL A 287 -8.38 -11.36 11.37
N HIS A 288 -8.80 -11.01 12.60
CA HIS A 288 -9.93 -11.67 13.28
C HIS A 288 -11.23 -11.57 12.47
N LEU A 289 -11.41 -10.46 11.73
CA LEU A 289 -12.58 -10.21 10.86
C LEU A 289 -12.38 -10.70 9.40
N GLY A 290 -11.34 -11.51 9.15
CA GLY A 290 -11.08 -12.08 7.83
C GLY A 290 -10.39 -11.14 6.83
N GLY A 291 -9.78 -10.08 7.32
CA GLY A 291 -8.98 -9.13 6.54
C GLY A 291 -7.48 -9.21 6.86
N GLY A 292 -6.79 -8.05 6.79
CA GLY A 292 -5.34 -7.97 7.04
C GLY A 292 -4.82 -6.54 7.06
N GLY A 293 -3.51 -6.40 7.18
CA GLY A 293 -2.81 -5.13 7.20
C GLY A 293 -1.72 -5.06 8.27
N HIS A 294 -1.32 -3.84 8.59
CA HIS A 294 -0.30 -3.53 9.60
C HIS A 294 -0.93 -3.20 10.95
N VAL A 295 -0.08 -3.16 11.99
CA VAL A 295 -0.50 -2.75 13.34
C VAL A 295 -1.29 -1.45 13.35
N PRO A 296 -0.80 -0.33 12.74
CA PRO A 296 -1.51 0.95 12.78
C PRO A 296 -2.58 1.10 11.69
N ALA A 297 -2.59 0.25 10.65
CA ALA A 297 -3.38 0.44 9.45
C ALA A 297 -3.80 -0.90 8.84
N ALA A 298 -5.10 -1.18 8.82
CA ALA A 298 -5.62 -2.45 8.35
C ALA A 298 -7.00 -2.29 7.72
N GLY A 299 -7.53 -3.37 7.14
CA GLY A 299 -8.87 -3.38 6.56
C GLY A 299 -9.43 -4.77 6.38
N TYR A 300 -10.75 -4.84 6.23
CA TYR A 300 -11.48 -6.08 5.97
C TYR A 300 -12.75 -5.80 5.16
N THR A 301 -13.45 -6.85 4.76
CA THR A 301 -14.75 -6.72 4.08
C THR A 301 -15.87 -7.17 5.01
N ALA A 302 -16.84 -6.29 5.28
CA ALA A 302 -18.07 -6.62 6.00
C ALA A 302 -19.25 -6.79 5.03
N ARG A 303 -20.21 -7.62 5.39
CA ARG A 303 -21.45 -7.86 4.62
C ARG A 303 -22.67 -7.74 5.54
N GLY A 304 -23.78 -7.28 4.98
CA GLY A 304 -25.03 -7.05 5.71
C GLY A 304 -25.44 -5.59 5.73
N THR A 305 -26.25 -5.19 6.71
CA THR A 305 -26.62 -3.81 6.96
C THR A 305 -25.49 -3.04 7.66
N GLU A 306 -25.53 -1.72 7.60
CA GLU A 306 -24.61 -0.85 8.34
C GLU A 306 -24.55 -1.21 9.84
N LEU A 307 -25.71 -1.40 10.47
CA LEU A 307 -25.79 -1.75 11.89
C LEU A 307 -25.12 -3.09 12.19
N GLU A 308 -25.40 -4.13 11.39
CA GLU A 308 -24.77 -5.46 11.56
C GLU A 308 -23.26 -5.41 11.38
N ALA A 309 -22.77 -4.64 10.40
CA ALA A 309 -21.35 -4.47 10.16
C ALA A 309 -20.64 -3.74 11.31
N LEU A 310 -21.29 -2.70 11.87
CA LEU A 310 -20.78 -1.96 13.02
C LEU A 310 -20.80 -2.81 14.30
N ASP A 311 -21.90 -3.51 14.57
CA ASP A 311 -22.03 -4.38 15.75
C ASP A 311 -20.97 -5.51 15.71
N THR A 312 -20.69 -6.05 14.52
CA THR A 312 -19.65 -7.07 14.32
C THR A 312 -18.27 -6.52 14.67
N LEU A 313 -17.93 -5.30 14.22
CA LEU A 313 -16.67 -4.64 14.57
C LEU A 313 -16.55 -4.40 16.09
N ILE A 314 -17.60 -3.88 16.70
CA ILE A 314 -17.63 -3.61 18.15
C ILE A 314 -17.46 -4.91 18.93
N ALA A 315 -18.19 -5.98 18.57
CA ALA A 315 -18.08 -7.28 19.22
C ALA A 315 -16.67 -7.86 19.13
N ALA A 316 -16.06 -7.83 17.95
CA ALA A 316 -14.69 -8.29 17.74
C ALA A 316 -13.67 -7.49 18.57
N ALA A 317 -13.81 -6.17 18.66
CA ALA A 317 -12.94 -5.34 19.48
C ALA A 317 -13.10 -5.61 20.99
N VAL A 318 -14.31 -5.92 21.44
CA VAL A 318 -14.57 -6.33 22.83
C VAL A 318 -13.97 -7.72 23.12
N GLU A 319 -14.13 -8.68 22.20
CA GLU A 319 -13.60 -10.05 22.34
C GLU A 319 -12.10 -10.07 22.42
N LEU A 320 -11.42 -9.33 21.55
CA LEU A 320 -9.96 -9.22 21.56
C LEU A 320 -9.43 -8.47 22.79
N GLY A 321 -10.23 -7.55 23.36
CA GLY A 321 -9.93 -6.86 24.60
C GLY A 321 -8.50 -6.33 24.67
N GLU A 322 -7.82 -6.56 25.80
CA GLU A 322 -6.44 -6.08 26.02
C GLU A 322 -5.40 -6.58 25.01
N SER A 323 -5.68 -7.65 24.26
CA SER A 323 -4.78 -8.16 23.23
C SER A 323 -4.60 -7.19 22.04
N LEU A 324 -5.50 -6.21 21.87
CA LEU A 324 -5.34 -5.13 20.89
C LEU A 324 -4.29 -4.10 21.30
N THR A 325 -3.98 -4.02 22.60
CA THR A 325 -2.98 -3.08 23.08
C THR A 325 -1.61 -3.54 22.63
N THR A 326 -1.00 -2.82 21.71
CA THR A 326 0.41 -3.05 21.38
C THR A 326 1.23 -2.72 22.58
N THR A 327 1.94 -3.73 23.11
CA THR A 327 2.97 -3.49 24.12
C THR A 327 4.10 -2.73 23.43
N HIS A 328 4.00 -1.41 23.37
CA HIS A 328 5.15 -0.55 23.18
C HIS A 328 5.97 -0.60 24.48
N MET A 329 6.64 -1.73 24.71
CA MET A 329 7.68 -1.82 25.70
C MET A 329 9.01 -1.88 25.00
N ALA A 330 9.69 -0.78 25.18
CA ALA A 330 11.14 -0.68 25.28
C ALA A 330 11.97 -1.04 24.04
N ASN A 331 12.45 -0.03 23.35
CA ASN A 331 13.90 0.12 23.32
C ASN A 331 14.18 1.63 23.28
N GLY A 332 14.60 2.13 24.49
CA GLY A 332 15.20 3.42 24.65
C GLY A 332 16.60 3.48 24.04
#